data_f3dcd5f7ad48246e891f0fc0bce12116
#
_entry.id   f3dcd5f7ad48246e891f0fc0bce12116
#
_cell.length_a   1.000
_cell.length_b   1.000
_cell.length_c   1.000
_cell.angle_alpha   90.00
_cell.angle_beta   90.00
_cell.angle_gamma   90.00
#
_symmetry.space_group_name_H-M   'P 1'
#
loop_
_entity.id
_entity.type
_entity.pdbx_description
1 polymer ?
#
loop_
_entity_poly.entity_id
_entity_poly.type
_entity_poly.pdbx_seq_one_letter_code
_entity_poly.pdbx_strand_id
1 'polypeptide(L)'
;MKKKEAIFYEANSFPSLGPEILELKADNKGSIKVEGFMEEIQLTERKIKNFWKKMDEIHIWNWEKNYSIGEICDGHMWKLYIRNKEGKAKVVIGHSEYPHNFNILIKALNNLFGSKIETIEDLNIENEVIELSAEYYGGHQYISLENNVGLVDELGNTTKVKIDEFKKQNFWKKIDELGVWNWHSKYPHRKPKYEPLTCQTFWNLKIINHNKAKYCSGYAVYPKNFKKFTKELSNLMGVEFKVE
;
A
#
# COMPACT_ATOMS: atom_id res chain seq x y z
N MET A 1 -9.64 -21.04 28.18
CA MET A 1 -8.78 -19.88 28.46
C MET A 1 -9.10 -18.79 27.47
N LYS A 2 -9.50 -17.58 27.89
CA LYS A 2 -9.60 -16.43 26.97
C LYS A 2 -8.20 -16.08 26.47
N LYS A 3 -8.01 -16.05 25.17
CA LYS A 3 -6.74 -15.61 24.56
C LYS A 3 -6.53 -14.14 24.90
N LYS A 4 -5.35 -13.79 25.42
CA LYS A 4 -5.02 -12.40 25.78
C LYS A 4 -4.93 -11.53 24.52
N GLU A 5 -5.36 -10.28 24.64
CA GLU A 5 -5.18 -9.22 23.66
C GLU A 5 -3.68 -9.07 23.33
N ALA A 6 -3.35 -8.83 22.07
CA ALA A 6 -1.97 -8.68 21.62
C ALA A 6 -1.87 -7.69 20.44
N ILE A 7 -0.84 -6.89 20.46
CA ILE A 7 -0.44 -5.98 19.38
C ILE A 7 1.07 -6.13 19.26
N PHE A 8 1.54 -6.42 18.06
CA PHE A 8 2.96 -6.47 17.72
C PHE A 8 3.14 -5.85 16.35
N TYR A 9 3.99 -4.85 16.28
CA TYR A 9 4.42 -4.22 15.04
C TYR A 9 5.94 -4.24 14.98
N GLU A 10 6.47 -4.61 13.85
CA GLU A 10 7.90 -4.63 13.55
C GLU A 10 8.11 -4.00 12.19
N ALA A 11 9.06 -3.09 12.08
CA ALA A 11 9.46 -2.50 10.81
C ALA A 11 10.98 -2.39 10.73
N ASN A 12 11.51 -2.51 9.53
CA ASN A 12 12.93 -2.37 9.23
C ASN A 12 13.10 -1.69 7.88
N SER A 13 13.87 -0.60 7.84
CA SER A 13 14.22 0.12 6.63
C SER A 13 15.73 0.00 6.39
N PHE A 14 16.14 -0.27 5.16
CA PHE A 14 17.58 -0.23 4.84
C PHE A 14 17.99 1.22 4.51
N PRO A 15 19.10 1.75 5.05
CA PRO A 15 20.09 1.16 5.96
C PRO A 15 19.85 1.51 7.44
N SER A 16 18.93 0.84 8.12
CA SER A 16 18.64 1.14 9.52
C SER A 16 19.61 0.45 10.50
N LEU A 17 19.74 1.00 11.70
CA LEU A 17 20.52 0.43 12.81
C LEU A 17 19.81 -0.76 13.51
N GLY A 18 18.69 -1.23 12.96
CA GLY A 18 17.91 -2.36 13.47
C GLY A 18 16.41 -2.14 13.38
N PRO A 19 15.60 -3.17 13.67
CA PRO A 19 14.16 -3.07 13.56
C PRO A 19 13.57 -2.16 14.64
N GLU A 20 12.55 -1.41 14.25
CA GLU A 20 11.59 -0.78 15.17
C GLU A 20 10.55 -1.81 15.60
N ILE A 21 10.35 -1.97 16.90
CA ILE A 21 9.39 -2.95 17.43
C ILE A 21 8.48 -2.27 18.46
N LEU A 22 7.19 -2.43 18.30
CA LEU A 22 6.17 -2.07 19.27
C LEU A 22 5.40 -3.31 19.68
N GLU A 23 5.29 -3.56 20.98
CA GLU A 23 4.62 -4.74 21.50
C GLU A 23 3.74 -4.42 22.71
N LEU A 24 2.48 -4.86 22.65
CA LEU A 24 1.61 -4.92 23.84
C LEU A 24 1.83 -6.25 24.57
N LYS A 25 2.39 -6.17 25.76
CA LYS A 25 2.61 -7.28 26.69
C LYS A 25 1.42 -7.46 27.64
N ALA A 26 1.51 -8.47 28.51
CA ALA A 26 0.54 -8.67 29.58
C ALA A 26 0.43 -7.43 30.49
N ASP A 27 -0.73 -7.31 31.15
CA ASP A 27 -1.02 -6.28 32.15
C ASP A 27 -0.90 -4.84 31.62
N ASN A 28 -1.25 -4.65 30.33
CA ASN A 28 -1.20 -3.38 29.61
C ASN A 28 0.21 -2.74 29.58
N LYS A 29 1.25 -3.53 29.69
CA LYS A 29 2.62 -3.07 29.47
C LYS A 29 2.92 -2.98 28.00
N GLY A 30 3.47 -1.84 27.57
CA GLY A 30 4.01 -1.64 26.24
C GLY A 30 5.52 -1.79 26.23
N SER A 31 6.07 -2.26 25.12
CA SER A 31 7.50 -2.29 24.85
C SER A 31 7.76 -1.58 23.54
N ILE A 32 8.71 -0.66 23.54
CA ILE A 32 9.18 0.08 22.37
C ILE A 32 10.65 -0.24 22.19
N LYS A 33 11.05 -0.69 21.00
CA LYS A 33 12.45 -0.88 20.65
C LYS A 33 12.74 -0.10 19.37
N VAL A 34 13.68 0.83 19.42
CA VAL A 34 14.12 1.67 18.28
C VAL A 34 15.64 1.80 18.37
N GLU A 35 16.34 1.58 17.27
CA GLU A 35 17.82 1.71 17.17
C GLU A 35 18.60 0.97 18.27
N GLY A 36 18.10 -0.18 18.71
CA GLY A 36 18.71 -0.97 19.78
C GLY A 36 18.33 -0.55 21.20
N PHE A 37 17.74 0.60 21.41
CA PHE A 37 17.19 1.03 22.72
C PHE A 37 15.82 0.39 22.96
N MET A 38 15.60 -0.04 24.18
CA MET A 38 14.31 -0.63 24.60
C MET A 38 13.77 0.15 25.79
N GLU A 39 12.50 0.54 25.68
CA GLU A 39 11.73 1.20 26.72
C GLU A 39 10.47 0.39 27.05
N GLU A 40 10.17 0.26 28.32
CA GLU A 40 8.88 -0.30 28.80
C GLU A 40 8.00 0.84 29.29
N ILE A 41 6.73 0.83 28.87
CA ILE A 41 5.74 1.86 29.23
C ILE A 41 4.48 1.22 29.76
N GLN A 42 3.73 1.96 30.58
CA GLN A 42 2.41 1.55 31.02
C GLN A 42 1.35 2.13 30.10
N LEU A 43 0.59 1.27 29.44
CA LEU A 43 -0.52 1.67 28.56
C LEU A 43 -1.82 1.79 29.36
N THR A 44 -2.60 2.83 29.06
CA THR A 44 -3.91 3.01 29.68
C THR A 44 -4.97 2.25 28.86
N GLU A 45 -5.99 1.73 29.56
CA GLU A 45 -7.13 1.06 28.89
C GLU A 45 -7.81 1.97 27.85
N ARG A 46 -7.86 3.29 28.12
CA ARG A 46 -8.40 4.28 27.17
C ARG A 46 -7.61 4.30 25.86
N LYS A 47 -6.28 4.29 25.91
CA LYS A 47 -5.41 4.27 24.72
C LYS A 47 -5.61 2.97 23.93
N ILE A 48 -5.67 1.82 24.61
CA ILE A 48 -5.89 0.52 23.98
C ILE A 48 -7.27 0.48 23.32
N LYS A 49 -8.33 0.95 24.00
CA LYS A 49 -9.68 1.03 23.44
C LYS A 49 -9.73 1.93 22.20
N ASN A 50 -9.06 3.08 22.23
CA ASN A 50 -8.99 3.99 21.08
C ASN A 50 -8.26 3.36 19.90
N PHE A 51 -7.19 2.61 20.15
CA PHE A 51 -6.48 1.87 19.11
C PHE A 51 -7.43 0.89 18.40
N TRP A 52 -8.15 0.05 19.16
CA TRP A 52 -9.07 -0.92 18.55
C TRP A 52 -10.20 -0.26 17.77
N LYS A 53 -10.75 0.86 18.28
CA LYS A 53 -11.73 1.65 17.53
C LYS A 53 -11.16 2.09 16.17
N LYS A 54 -9.91 2.54 16.12
CA LYS A 54 -9.25 2.90 14.86
C LYS A 54 -9.03 1.70 13.95
N MET A 55 -8.68 0.53 14.50
CA MET A 55 -8.53 -0.70 13.72
C MET A 55 -9.85 -1.12 13.05
N ASP A 56 -10.97 -0.96 13.72
CA ASP A 56 -12.29 -1.23 13.15
C ASP A 56 -12.67 -0.19 12.08
N GLU A 57 -12.39 1.10 12.30
CA GLU A 57 -12.61 2.19 11.33
C GLU A 57 -11.86 1.98 10.02
N ILE A 58 -10.63 1.47 10.07
CA ILE A 58 -9.82 1.18 8.87
C ILE A 58 -10.08 -0.21 8.27
N HIS A 59 -11.03 -0.94 8.83
CA HIS A 59 -11.38 -2.30 8.40
C HIS A 59 -10.17 -3.25 8.35
N ILE A 60 -9.30 -3.22 9.36
CA ILE A 60 -8.04 -3.96 9.38
C ILE A 60 -8.21 -5.47 9.15
N TRP A 61 -9.36 -6.02 9.55
CA TRP A 61 -9.68 -7.43 9.39
C TRP A 61 -9.84 -7.85 7.93
N ASN A 62 -10.07 -6.88 7.01
CA ASN A 62 -10.24 -7.10 5.58
C ASN A 62 -8.92 -6.92 4.79
N TRP A 63 -7.86 -6.46 5.45
CA TRP A 63 -6.56 -6.33 4.80
C TRP A 63 -6.07 -7.67 4.25
N GLU A 64 -5.28 -7.68 3.21
CA GLU A 64 -4.60 -8.88 2.72
C GLU A 64 -3.54 -9.33 3.74
N LYS A 65 -3.06 -10.57 3.61
CA LYS A 65 -2.01 -11.08 4.49
C LYS A 65 -0.62 -10.61 4.09
N ASN A 66 -0.43 -10.37 2.79
CA ASN A 66 0.86 -10.01 2.21
C ASN A 66 0.70 -8.81 1.28
N TYR A 67 1.58 -7.84 1.44
CA TYR A 67 1.77 -6.68 0.58
C TYR A 67 3.22 -6.68 0.12
N SER A 68 3.50 -6.90 -1.18
CA SER A 68 4.87 -6.96 -1.71
C SER A 68 4.88 -6.69 -3.19
N ILE A 69 5.80 -5.84 -3.66
CA ILE A 69 5.98 -5.46 -5.08
C ILE A 69 6.83 -6.49 -5.87
N GLY A 70 7.13 -7.65 -5.31
CA GLY A 70 7.99 -8.65 -5.95
C GLY A 70 9.35 -8.80 -5.23
N GLU A 71 10.38 -9.24 -5.97
CA GLU A 71 11.73 -9.39 -5.41
C GLU A 71 12.45 -8.04 -5.40
N ILE A 72 12.37 -7.32 -4.28
CA ILE A 72 13.12 -6.09 -4.02
C ILE A 72 14.18 -6.44 -2.98
N CYS A 73 15.46 -6.17 -3.28
CA CYS A 73 16.54 -6.42 -2.33
C CYS A 73 16.58 -5.39 -1.21
N ASP A 74 16.13 -4.15 -1.47
CA ASP A 74 16.13 -3.02 -0.55
C ASP A 74 14.71 -2.49 -0.36
N GLY A 75 14.38 -1.99 0.82
CA GLY A 75 13.07 -1.41 1.07
C GLY A 75 12.63 -1.50 2.52
N HIS A 76 11.44 -0.97 2.78
CA HIS A 76 10.82 -1.00 4.08
C HIS A 76 10.03 -2.30 4.27
N MET A 77 10.54 -3.19 5.11
CA MET A 77 9.82 -4.39 5.55
C MET A 77 9.04 -4.09 6.82
N TRP A 78 7.80 -4.54 6.88
CA TRP A 78 6.98 -4.40 8.06
C TRP A 78 6.11 -5.62 8.31
N LYS A 79 5.79 -5.84 9.59
CA LYS A 79 4.94 -6.94 10.04
C LYS A 79 4.03 -6.46 11.17
N LEU A 80 2.77 -6.81 11.05
CA LEU A 80 1.76 -6.56 12.07
C LEU A 80 1.14 -7.87 12.52
N TYR A 81 1.11 -8.10 13.83
CA TYR A 81 0.27 -9.11 14.45
C TYR A 81 -0.65 -8.44 15.44
N ILE A 82 -1.94 -8.66 15.31
CA ILE A 82 -2.94 -8.17 16.25
C ILE A 82 -3.89 -9.30 16.66
N ARG A 83 -4.33 -9.26 17.90
CA ARG A 83 -5.40 -10.12 18.43
C ARG A 83 -6.23 -9.33 19.42
N ASN A 84 -7.53 -9.22 19.18
CA ASN A 84 -8.45 -8.51 20.04
C ASN A 84 -8.91 -9.37 21.25
N LYS A 85 -9.70 -8.76 22.15
CA LYS A 85 -10.23 -9.42 23.37
C LYS A 85 -11.15 -10.60 23.07
N GLU A 86 -11.81 -10.60 21.90
CA GLU A 86 -12.66 -11.70 21.42
C GLU A 86 -11.82 -12.87 20.87
N GLY A 87 -10.52 -12.69 20.73
CA GLY A 87 -9.60 -13.70 20.21
C GLY A 87 -9.47 -13.72 18.70
N LYS A 88 -10.12 -12.78 17.97
CA LYS A 88 -9.92 -12.59 16.53
C LYS A 88 -8.49 -12.11 16.30
N ALA A 89 -7.75 -12.80 15.45
CA ALA A 89 -6.34 -12.52 15.19
C ALA A 89 -6.08 -12.29 13.70
N LYS A 90 -5.09 -11.44 13.41
CA LYS A 90 -4.63 -11.10 12.05
C LYS A 90 -3.11 -11.00 12.05
N VAL A 91 -2.50 -11.53 11.00
CA VAL A 91 -1.10 -11.28 10.63
C VAL A 91 -1.10 -10.62 9.28
N VAL A 92 -0.32 -9.54 9.14
CA VAL A 92 -0.09 -8.84 7.88
C VAL A 92 1.40 -8.59 7.75
N ILE A 93 1.93 -8.80 6.56
CA ILE A 93 3.35 -8.59 6.24
C ILE A 93 3.40 -7.71 4.99
N GLY A 94 4.30 -6.75 4.97
CA GLY A 94 4.55 -5.92 3.79
C GLY A 94 6.02 -5.73 3.50
N HIS A 95 6.33 -5.52 2.23
CA HIS A 95 7.64 -5.17 1.74
C HIS A 95 7.49 -4.07 0.69
N SER A 96 7.77 -2.84 1.08
CA SER A 96 7.62 -1.62 0.27
C SER A 96 6.24 -1.44 -0.39
N GLU A 97 5.24 -2.16 0.09
CA GLU A 97 3.83 -2.09 -0.30
C GLU A 97 2.96 -2.00 0.95
N TYR A 98 1.87 -1.23 0.88
CA TYR A 98 1.07 -0.86 2.04
C TYR A 98 -0.43 -0.89 1.72
N PRO A 99 -1.28 -1.27 2.68
CA PRO A 99 -2.72 -1.03 2.56
C PRO A 99 -3.02 0.49 2.57
N HIS A 100 -4.07 0.90 1.88
CA HIS A 100 -4.41 2.32 1.72
C HIS A 100 -4.61 3.11 3.03
N ASN A 101 -4.89 2.42 4.15
CA ASN A 101 -5.06 3.03 5.47
C ASN A 101 -3.84 2.83 6.38
N PHE A 102 -2.66 2.48 5.82
CA PHE A 102 -1.47 2.16 6.60
C PHE A 102 -1.04 3.32 7.51
N ASN A 103 -1.06 4.55 7.02
CA ASN A 103 -0.70 5.73 7.83
C ASN A 103 -1.62 5.95 9.03
N ILE A 104 -2.91 5.55 8.92
CA ILE A 104 -3.82 5.60 10.05
C ILE A 104 -3.43 4.56 11.11
N LEU A 105 -2.99 3.37 10.69
CA LEU A 105 -2.41 2.37 11.59
C LEU A 105 -1.18 2.92 12.31
N ILE A 106 -0.20 3.49 11.58
CA ILE A 106 1.02 4.03 12.19
C ILE A 106 0.70 5.16 13.17
N LYS A 107 -0.16 6.11 12.79
CA LYS A 107 -0.63 7.16 13.71
C LYS A 107 -1.34 6.60 14.95
N ALA A 108 -2.10 5.51 14.81
CA ALA A 108 -2.74 4.82 15.94
C ALA A 108 -1.74 4.11 16.85
N LEU A 109 -0.72 3.47 16.29
CA LEU A 109 0.39 2.86 17.03
C LEU A 109 1.21 3.93 17.78
N ASN A 110 1.58 5.02 17.12
CA ASN A 110 2.28 6.15 17.73
C ASN A 110 1.49 6.74 18.90
N ASN A 111 0.18 6.94 18.75
CA ASN A 111 -0.68 7.42 19.83
C ASN A 111 -0.81 6.42 20.99
N LEU A 112 -0.87 5.13 20.69
CA LEU A 112 -0.95 4.09 21.69
C LEU A 112 0.32 4.02 22.54
N PHE A 113 1.47 3.89 21.88
CA PHE A 113 2.76 3.66 22.53
C PHE A 113 3.46 4.98 22.92
N GLY A 114 3.10 6.12 22.33
CA GLY A 114 3.86 7.37 22.49
C GLY A 114 5.14 7.39 21.66
N SER A 115 5.23 6.53 20.66
CA SER A 115 6.37 6.42 19.74
C SER A 115 6.30 7.47 18.63
N LYS A 116 7.38 7.56 17.86
CA LYS A 116 7.49 8.41 16.67
C LYS A 116 7.94 7.57 15.47
N ILE A 117 7.27 6.45 15.23
CA ILE A 117 7.51 5.68 14.00
C ILE A 117 7.13 6.56 12.82
N GLU A 118 7.99 6.61 11.82
CA GLU A 118 7.76 7.37 10.60
C GLU A 118 6.53 6.86 9.87
N THR A 119 5.69 7.77 9.44
CA THR A 119 4.59 7.47 8.53
C THR A 119 5.13 7.38 7.10
N ILE A 120 4.38 6.79 6.20
CA ILE A 120 4.76 6.77 4.77
C ILE A 120 4.94 8.21 4.24
N GLU A 121 4.23 9.20 4.80
CA GLU A 121 4.38 10.61 4.47
C GLU A 121 5.79 11.13 4.81
N ASP A 122 6.35 10.69 5.94
CA ASP A 122 7.70 11.08 6.38
C ASP A 122 8.79 10.41 5.51
N LEU A 123 8.45 9.33 4.80
CA LEU A 123 9.33 8.67 3.82
C LEU A 123 9.30 9.33 2.42
N ASN A 124 9.02 10.63 2.34
CA ASN A 124 8.95 11.44 1.11
C ASN A 124 7.84 11.03 0.11
N ILE A 125 6.71 10.51 0.58
CA ILE A 125 5.53 10.35 -0.26
C ILE A 125 4.70 11.66 -0.22
N GLU A 126 5.35 12.81 -0.39
CA GLU A 126 4.67 14.10 -0.56
C GLU A 126 4.05 14.23 -1.96
N ASN A 127 4.43 13.36 -2.89
CA ASN A 127 4.08 13.52 -4.29
C ASN A 127 2.92 12.60 -4.67
N GLU A 128 2.02 13.13 -5.48
CA GLU A 128 1.07 12.31 -6.21
C GLU A 128 1.85 11.56 -7.30
N VAL A 129 1.81 10.25 -7.25
CA VAL A 129 2.52 9.37 -8.18
C VAL A 129 1.54 8.47 -8.89
N ILE A 130 1.69 8.36 -10.19
CA ILE A 130 1.04 7.37 -11.02
C ILE A 130 2.13 6.71 -11.86
N GLU A 131 2.22 5.41 -11.81
CA GLU A 131 3.06 4.62 -12.70
C GLU A 131 2.25 3.42 -13.19
N LEU A 132 2.06 3.32 -14.49
CA LEU A 132 1.43 2.18 -15.14
C LEU A 132 2.33 1.70 -16.26
N SER A 133 2.71 0.43 -16.21
CA SER A 133 3.42 -0.24 -17.29
C SER A 133 2.61 -1.40 -17.83
N ALA A 134 2.70 -1.63 -19.12
CA ALA A 134 2.18 -2.83 -19.77
C ALA A 134 3.20 -3.34 -20.79
N GLU A 135 3.53 -4.63 -20.68
CA GLU A 135 4.35 -5.35 -21.63
C GLU A 135 3.47 -6.34 -22.38
N TYR A 136 3.51 -6.31 -23.70
CA TYR A 136 2.72 -7.17 -24.56
C TYR A 136 3.58 -7.69 -25.72
N TYR A 137 3.08 -8.68 -26.44
CA TYR A 137 3.81 -9.20 -27.59
C TYR A 137 4.08 -8.09 -28.63
N GLY A 138 5.37 -7.79 -28.83
CA GLY A 138 5.79 -6.78 -29.78
C GLY A 138 5.95 -5.36 -29.21
N GLY A 139 5.77 -5.14 -27.89
CA GLY A 139 6.00 -3.81 -27.34
C GLY A 139 5.77 -3.65 -25.85
N HIS A 140 5.97 -2.42 -25.43
CA HIS A 140 5.65 -1.97 -24.08
C HIS A 140 5.05 -0.57 -24.12
N GLN A 141 4.28 -0.24 -23.10
CA GLN A 141 3.78 1.11 -22.86
C GLN A 141 4.00 1.44 -21.39
N TYR A 142 4.51 2.62 -21.11
CA TYR A 142 4.73 3.12 -19.77
C TYR A 142 4.14 4.52 -19.62
N ILE A 143 3.42 4.74 -18.54
CA ILE A 143 2.90 6.06 -18.16
C ILE A 143 3.36 6.34 -16.73
N SER A 144 3.89 7.53 -16.51
CA SER A 144 4.12 8.04 -15.15
C SER A 144 3.64 9.49 -15.01
N LEU A 145 3.25 9.83 -13.78
CA LEU A 145 2.97 11.19 -13.35
C LEU A 145 3.74 11.47 -12.06
N GLU A 146 4.54 12.50 -12.09
CA GLU A 146 5.22 13.02 -10.93
C GLU A 146 5.26 14.57 -11.02
N ASN A 147 4.91 15.24 -9.92
CA ASN A 147 4.99 16.71 -9.83
C ASN A 147 4.30 17.45 -11.00
N ASN A 148 3.11 17.03 -11.42
CA ASN A 148 2.34 17.60 -12.54
C ASN A 148 3.00 17.45 -13.93
N VAL A 149 4.02 16.60 -14.05
CA VAL A 149 4.62 16.22 -15.32
C VAL A 149 4.29 14.77 -15.62
N GLY A 150 3.50 14.53 -16.65
CA GLY A 150 3.24 13.20 -17.18
C GLY A 150 4.34 12.81 -18.16
N LEU A 151 4.78 11.55 -18.08
CA LEU A 151 5.62 10.90 -19.07
C LEU A 151 4.83 9.76 -19.70
N VAL A 152 4.86 9.69 -21.00
CA VAL A 152 4.30 8.57 -21.77
C VAL A 152 5.40 8.02 -22.65
N ASP A 153 5.72 6.77 -22.47
CA ASP A 153 6.63 6.03 -23.35
C ASP A 153 5.85 4.95 -24.08
N GLU A 154 5.96 4.94 -25.41
CA GLU A 154 5.44 3.90 -26.27
C GLU A 154 6.57 3.46 -27.21
N LEU A 155 7.02 2.21 -27.03
CA LEU A 155 8.09 1.62 -27.86
C LEU A 155 9.40 2.45 -27.86
N GLY A 156 9.75 3.06 -26.72
CA GLY A 156 10.96 3.89 -26.59
C GLY A 156 10.78 5.36 -27.05
N ASN A 157 9.58 5.74 -27.49
CA ASN A 157 9.27 7.13 -27.80
C ASN A 157 8.62 7.80 -26.58
N THR A 158 9.40 8.62 -25.89
CA THR A 158 8.94 9.31 -24.68
C THR A 158 8.35 10.67 -25.01
N THR A 159 7.14 10.92 -24.56
CA THR A 159 6.45 12.21 -24.64
C THR A 159 6.22 12.78 -23.25
N LYS A 160 6.50 14.08 -23.05
CA LYS A 160 6.21 14.80 -21.80
C LYS A 160 4.90 15.58 -21.94
N VAL A 161 4.04 15.45 -20.93
CA VAL A 161 2.74 16.12 -20.89
C VAL A 161 2.65 16.94 -19.59
N LYS A 162 2.37 18.23 -19.71
CA LYS A 162 2.06 19.06 -18.53
C LYS A 162 0.63 18.82 -18.13
N ILE A 163 0.42 18.40 -16.89
CA ILE A 163 -0.90 18.08 -16.36
C ILE A 163 -1.49 19.31 -15.68
N ASP A 164 -2.72 19.63 -16.07
CA ASP A 164 -3.52 20.66 -15.45
C ASP A 164 -4.05 20.19 -14.09
N GLU A 165 -3.95 21.05 -13.08
CA GLU A 165 -4.32 20.73 -11.69
C GLU A 165 -5.80 20.32 -11.56
N PHE A 166 -6.71 21.00 -12.29
CA PHE A 166 -8.12 20.68 -12.26
C PHE A 166 -8.42 19.29 -12.88
N LYS A 167 -7.74 18.93 -13.97
CA LYS A 167 -7.84 17.60 -14.56
C LYS A 167 -7.32 16.52 -13.60
N LYS A 168 -6.21 16.81 -12.89
CA LYS A 168 -5.63 15.91 -11.90
C LYS A 168 -6.57 15.66 -10.72
N GLN A 169 -7.17 16.72 -10.16
CA GLN A 169 -8.14 16.58 -9.08
C GLN A 169 -9.38 15.77 -9.50
N ASN A 170 -9.88 16.00 -10.72
CA ASN A 170 -10.99 15.22 -11.28
C ASN A 170 -10.61 13.74 -11.46
N PHE A 171 -9.38 13.46 -11.90
CA PHE A 171 -8.86 12.10 -12.00
C PHE A 171 -8.87 11.41 -10.64
N TRP A 172 -8.31 12.00 -9.61
CA TRP A 172 -8.29 11.40 -8.28
C TRP A 172 -9.69 11.12 -7.72
N LYS A 173 -10.64 12.02 -7.95
CA LYS A 173 -12.04 11.78 -7.61
C LYS A 173 -12.59 10.54 -8.32
N LYS A 174 -12.28 10.36 -9.61
CA LYS A 174 -12.68 9.18 -10.37
C LYS A 174 -12.02 7.90 -9.85
N ILE A 175 -10.77 7.95 -9.44
CA ILE A 175 -10.07 6.82 -8.81
C ILE A 175 -10.78 6.35 -7.55
N ASP A 176 -11.23 7.29 -6.70
CA ASP A 176 -12.02 6.97 -5.51
C ASP A 176 -13.38 6.33 -5.89
N GLU A 177 -14.10 6.89 -6.85
CA GLU A 177 -15.40 6.36 -7.35
C GLU A 177 -15.26 4.96 -7.97
N LEU A 178 -14.16 4.68 -8.66
CA LEU A 178 -13.87 3.37 -9.27
C LEU A 178 -13.45 2.31 -8.25
N GLY A 179 -13.13 2.71 -7.02
CA GLY A 179 -12.71 1.83 -5.95
C GLY A 179 -11.33 1.18 -6.18
N VAL A 180 -10.42 1.89 -6.85
CA VAL A 180 -9.09 1.39 -7.22
C VAL A 180 -8.28 0.97 -5.99
N TRP A 181 -8.46 1.68 -4.88
CA TRP A 181 -7.78 1.39 -3.61
C TRP A 181 -8.12 0.01 -3.01
N ASN A 182 -9.26 -0.58 -3.44
CA ASN A 182 -9.70 -1.90 -2.98
C ASN A 182 -9.29 -3.04 -3.93
N TRP A 183 -8.53 -2.77 -4.97
CA TRP A 183 -8.04 -3.82 -5.86
C TRP A 183 -7.07 -4.76 -5.14
N HIS A 184 -6.99 -6.01 -5.58
CA HIS A 184 -5.98 -6.94 -5.08
C HIS A 184 -4.59 -6.54 -5.59
N SER A 185 -3.54 -6.92 -4.85
CA SER A 185 -2.16 -6.63 -5.26
C SER A 185 -1.70 -7.47 -6.46
N LYS A 186 -2.31 -8.65 -6.68
CA LYS A 186 -1.96 -9.54 -7.81
C LYS A 186 -3.19 -10.05 -8.54
N TYR A 187 -3.07 -10.14 -9.87
CA TYR A 187 -4.09 -10.71 -10.74
C TYR A 187 -3.48 -11.77 -11.68
N PRO A 188 -4.09 -12.97 -11.79
CA PRO A 188 -5.28 -13.39 -11.04
C PRO A 188 -5.01 -13.47 -9.53
N HIS A 189 -5.94 -12.98 -8.71
CA HIS A 189 -5.85 -13.04 -7.24
C HIS A 189 -6.14 -14.44 -6.67
N ARG A 190 -6.60 -15.36 -7.52
CA ARG A 190 -6.75 -16.78 -7.22
C ARG A 190 -5.95 -17.58 -8.25
N LYS A 191 -5.38 -18.72 -7.82
CA LYS A 191 -4.64 -19.60 -8.73
C LYS A 191 -5.53 -19.96 -9.93
N PRO A 192 -5.10 -19.66 -11.17
CA PRO A 192 -5.89 -19.97 -12.36
C PRO A 192 -6.01 -21.47 -12.54
N LYS A 193 -7.12 -21.91 -13.11
CA LYS A 193 -7.38 -23.33 -13.39
C LYS A 193 -6.48 -23.88 -14.51
N TYR A 194 -6.01 -22.97 -15.38
CA TYR A 194 -5.12 -23.26 -16.50
C TYR A 194 -3.97 -22.26 -16.47
N GLU A 195 -2.78 -22.67 -16.87
CA GLU A 195 -1.65 -21.75 -17.04
C GLU A 195 -1.94 -20.77 -18.17
N PRO A 196 -1.69 -19.46 -17.99
CA PRO A 196 -1.89 -18.47 -19.03
C PRO A 196 -0.95 -18.76 -20.21
N LEU A 197 -1.39 -18.45 -21.43
CA LEU A 197 -0.54 -18.54 -22.62
C LEU A 197 0.62 -17.52 -22.52
N THR A 198 1.80 -17.91 -22.98
CA THR A 198 3.08 -17.17 -22.82
C THR A 198 3.18 -15.82 -23.56
N CYS A 199 2.18 -15.44 -24.34
CA CYS A 199 2.17 -14.20 -25.16
C CYS A 199 1.16 -13.18 -24.66
N GLN A 200 0.86 -13.13 -23.37
CA GLN A 200 -0.17 -12.24 -22.83
C GLN A 200 0.44 -11.04 -22.14
N THR A 201 -0.36 -9.97 -22.00
CA THR A 201 0.04 -8.72 -21.39
C THR A 201 0.37 -8.87 -19.91
N PHE A 202 1.57 -8.48 -19.52
CA PHE A 202 1.93 -8.27 -18.13
C PHE A 202 1.80 -6.78 -17.81
N TRP A 203 1.17 -6.43 -16.69
CA TRP A 203 0.99 -5.05 -16.30
C TRP A 203 1.30 -4.82 -14.82
N ASN A 204 1.79 -3.62 -14.51
CA ASN A 204 2.03 -3.13 -13.16
C ASN A 204 1.42 -1.76 -13.00
N LEU A 205 0.82 -1.51 -11.85
CA LEU A 205 0.29 -0.22 -11.45
C LEU A 205 0.80 0.15 -10.05
N LYS A 206 1.32 1.37 -9.94
CA LYS A 206 1.60 2.06 -8.68
C LYS A 206 0.88 3.39 -8.70
N ILE A 207 0.01 3.63 -7.74
CA ILE A 207 -0.61 4.93 -7.53
C ILE A 207 -0.48 5.35 -6.09
N ILE A 208 -0.14 6.61 -5.90
CA ILE A 208 -0.02 7.24 -4.58
C ILE A 208 -0.74 8.58 -4.66
N ASN A 209 -1.60 8.85 -3.71
CA ASN A 209 -2.27 10.12 -3.54
C ASN A 209 -2.38 10.44 -2.06
N HIS A 210 -1.57 11.38 -1.61
CA HIS A 210 -1.42 11.74 -0.20
C HIS A 210 -1.17 10.49 0.67
N ASN A 211 -2.10 10.14 1.55
CA ASN A 211 -1.97 9.01 2.47
C ASN A 211 -2.56 7.69 1.94
N LYS A 212 -2.86 7.62 0.64
CA LYS A 212 -3.34 6.41 -0.02
C LYS A 212 -2.27 5.91 -0.99
N ALA A 213 -1.91 4.65 -0.90
CA ALA A 213 -1.02 3.99 -1.85
C ALA A 213 -1.64 2.68 -2.33
N LYS A 214 -1.51 2.39 -3.62
CA LYS A 214 -1.91 1.13 -4.21
C LYS A 214 -0.88 0.65 -5.21
N TYR A 215 -0.48 -0.59 -5.01
CA TYR A 215 0.39 -1.34 -5.92
C TYR A 215 -0.37 -2.58 -6.37
N CYS A 216 -0.45 -2.82 -7.65
CA CYS A 216 -1.01 -4.05 -8.17
C CYS A 216 -0.39 -4.44 -9.51
N SER A 217 -0.37 -5.73 -9.76
CA SER A 217 0.15 -6.30 -10.99
C SER A 217 -0.76 -7.40 -11.50
N GLY A 218 -0.66 -7.70 -12.76
CA GLY A 218 -1.43 -8.79 -13.33
C GLY A 218 -0.83 -9.34 -14.62
N TYR A 219 -1.22 -10.57 -14.91
CA TYR A 219 -0.88 -11.26 -16.14
C TYR A 219 -2.18 -11.67 -16.84
N ALA A 220 -2.49 -11.00 -17.94
CA ALA A 220 -3.71 -11.21 -18.74
C ALA A 220 -5.03 -11.17 -17.98
N VAL A 221 -5.03 -10.77 -16.72
CA VAL A 221 -6.21 -10.63 -15.87
C VAL A 221 -6.20 -9.26 -15.22
N TYR A 222 -7.35 -8.61 -15.23
CA TYR A 222 -7.49 -7.23 -14.80
C TYR A 222 -8.52 -7.10 -13.68
N PRO A 223 -8.38 -6.09 -12.79
CA PRO A 223 -9.40 -5.79 -11.81
C PRO A 223 -10.70 -5.32 -12.45
N LYS A 224 -11.78 -5.46 -11.71
CA LYS A 224 -13.04 -4.83 -12.09
C LYS A 224 -12.83 -3.32 -12.27
N ASN A 225 -13.39 -2.75 -13.31
CA ASN A 225 -13.24 -1.34 -13.69
C ASN A 225 -11.87 -0.93 -14.25
N PHE A 226 -10.93 -1.85 -14.53
CA PHE A 226 -9.61 -1.52 -15.07
C PHE A 226 -9.71 -0.72 -16.40
N LYS A 227 -10.59 -1.10 -17.31
CA LYS A 227 -10.84 -0.34 -18.57
C LYS A 227 -11.34 1.09 -18.33
N LYS A 228 -12.13 1.31 -17.27
CA LYS A 228 -12.55 2.67 -16.91
C LYS A 228 -11.38 3.47 -16.33
N PHE A 229 -10.57 2.83 -15.48
CA PHE A 229 -9.36 3.43 -14.93
C PHE A 229 -8.38 3.87 -16.04
N THR A 230 -8.06 2.98 -16.99
CA THR A 230 -7.14 3.31 -18.09
C THR A 230 -7.71 4.40 -19.01
N LYS A 231 -9.03 4.45 -19.19
CA LYS A 231 -9.68 5.55 -19.91
C LYS A 231 -9.52 6.89 -19.20
N GLU A 232 -9.71 6.94 -17.87
CA GLU A 232 -9.50 8.18 -17.08
C GLU A 232 -8.03 8.58 -17.09
N LEU A 233 -7.10 7.62 -17.02
CA LEU A 233 -5.67 7.88 -17.14
C LEU A 233 -5.31 8.43 -18.54
N SER A 234 -5.88 7.86 -19.60
CA SER A 234 -5.72 8.35 -20.98
C SER A 234 -6.25 9.79 -21.13
N ASN A 235 -7.40 10.09 -20.53
CA ASN A 235 -7.95 11.46 -20.51
C ASN A 235 -7.03 12.45 -19.77
N LEU A 236 -6.44 12.03 -18.65
CA LEU A 236 -5.49 12.84 -17.88
C LEU A 236 -4.23 13.14 -18.70
N MET A 237 -3.65 12.12 -19.31
CA MET A 237 -2.39 12.18 -20.05
C MET A 237 -2.56 12.69 -21.50
N GLY A 238 -3.77 12.73 -22.03
CA GLY A 238 -4.02 13.10 -23.43
C GLY A 238 -3.54 12.08 -24.45
N VAL A 239 -3.36 10.83 -24.04
CA VAL A 239 -2.90 9.70 -24.88
C VAL A 239 -3.72 8.47 -24.60
N GLU A 240 -3.85 7.59 -25.60
CA GLU A 240 -4.56 6.33 -25.43
C GLU A 240 -3.65 5.27 -24.81
N PHE A 241 -4.06 4.71 -23.68
CA PHE A 241 -3.43 3.53 -23.10
C PHE A 241 -4.16 2.28 -23.61
N LYS A 242 -3.46 1.50 -24.42
CA LYS A 242 -4.01 0.28 -25.01
C LYS A 242 -3.86 -0.87 -24.05
N VAL A 243 -4.99 -1.37 -23.57
CA VAL A 243 -5.09 -2.63 -22.83
C VAL A 243 -5.99 -3.54 -23.64
N GLU A 244 -5.40 -4.50 -24.30
CA GLU A 244 -6.14 -5.55 -25.01
C GLU A 244 -6.51 -6.71 -24.06
#